data_44981ba686d731b7856e88e769d613db
#
_entry.id   44981ba686d731b7856e88e769d613db
#
_cell.length_a   1.000
_cell.length_b   1.000
_cell.length_c   1.000
_cell.angle_alpha   90.00
_cell.angle_beta   90.00
_cell.angle_gamma   90.00
#
_symmetry.space_group_name_H-M   'P 1'
#
loop_
_entity.id
_entity.type
_entity.pdbx_description
1 polymer ?
#
loop_
_entity_poly.entity_id
_entity_poly.type
_entity_poly.pdbx_seq_one_letter_code
_entity_poly.pdbx_strand_id
1 'polypeptide(L)'
;MGIIANKVKAAKKDAERGADDRVAVARSSSWNIDGAPIFAASNDELVSFLPFPRADANKYTRGKLTLVAGSNRYPGAACLSAVAAERMGAGYVEVVVPASLKPLLVSASPSLVISSRKGWDACDLSVMAPSHPQALCIGPGFDSAEEGSEALVFAALKNAACPVLVDGGALDTLATKKGRRLLRRRFERGLETVVTPHLGEAARLAKPFSLDVRNPARLASMLSLAYGFTVVLKGPDTFVSDGERTFAVTEGTPDLAKAGTGDVLAGMISSLAAQGVPPLQAGVLGSTLHAKAGRAAGRRFTSFGVRAEDVADCIPQAIIELIG
;
A
#
# COMPACT_ATOMS: atom_id res chain seq x y z
N MET A 1 29.17 -0.20 -5.25
CA MET A 1 28.64 -0.70 -3.96
C MET A 1 29.03 0.13 -2.74
N GLY A 2 30.25 0.70 -2.65
CA GLY A 2 30.70 1.48 -1.47
C GLY A 2 29.93 2.78 -1.22
N ILE A 3 29.52 3.50 -2.23
CA ILE A 3 28.85 4.82 -2.11
C ILE A 3 27.43 4.65 -1.53
N ILE A 4 26.68 3.63 -1.98
CA ILE A 4 25.33 3.34 -1.48
C ILE A 4 25.37 2.91 0.00
N ALA A 5 26.33 2.04 0.36
CA ALA A 5 26.49 1.58 1.74
C ALA A 5 26.85 2.71 2.71
N ASN A 6 27.62 3.70 2.27
CA ASN A 6 27.98 4.87 3.07
C ASN A 6 26.81 5.84 3.25
N LYS A 7 26.02 6.09 2.20
CA LYS A 7 24.80 6.92 2.30
C LYS A 7 23.74 6.29 3.19
N VAL A 8 23.55 4.96 3.12
CA VAL A 8 22.62 4.23 4.00
C VAL A 8 23.06 4.27 5.47
N LYS A 9 24.38 4.15 5.77
CA LYS A 9 24.89 4.29 7.15
C LYS A 9 24.72 5.72 7.68
N ALA A 10 24.93 6.74 6.84
CA ALA A 10 24.71 8.13 7.22
C ALA A 10 23.22 8.39 7.50
N ALA A 11 22.30 7.99 6.60
CA ALA A 11 20.86 8.18 6.77
C ALA A 11 20.30 7.46 8.01
N LYS A 12 20.78 6.24 8.34
CA LYS A 12 20.39 5.54 9.58
C LYS A 12 20.88 6.25 10.84
N LYS A 13 22.10 6.80 10.82
CA LYS A 13 22.68 7.52 11.97
C LYS A 13 21.99 8.85 12.21
N ASP A 14 21.51 9.51 11.15
CA ASP A 14 20.78 10.78 11.25
C ASP A 14 19.31 10.56 11.63
N ALA A 15 18.67 9.45 11.21
CA ALA A 15 17.34 9.06 11.66
C ALA A 15 17.27 8.75 13.16
N GLU A 16 18.36 8.21 13.75
CA GLU A 16 18.47 7.96 15.19
C GLU A 16 18.72 9.25 16.00
N ARG A 17 19.23 10.33 15.37
CA ARG A 17 19.52 11.61 16.01
C ARG A 17 18.41 12.66 15.88
N GLY A 18 17.52 12.53 14.91
CA GLY A 18 16.57 13.58 14.51
C GLY A 18 15.11 13.23 14.74
N ALA A 19 14.69 12.96 15.98
CA ALA A 19 13.27 12.81 16.28
C ALA A 19 12.48 14.14 16.28
N ASP A 20 13.15 15.30 16.19
CA ASP A 20 12.54 16.61 16.49
C ASP A 20 12.62 17.68 15.37
N ASP A 21 13.35 17.45 14.29
CA ASP A 21 13.47 18.44 13.17
C ASP A 21 12.58 18.10 11.96
N ARG A 22 11.35 17.63 12.19
CA ARG A 22 10.38 17.40 11.11
C ARG A 22 9.82 18.72 10.64
N VAL A 23 10.16 19.12 9.42
CA VAL A 23 9.64 20.33 8.79
C VAL A 23 8.15 20.18 8.58
N ALA A 24 7.35 20.89 9.35
CA ALA A 24 5.92 21.04 9.09
C ALA A 24 5.74 21.84 7.78
N VAL A 25 5.22 21.19 6.75
CA VAL A 25 4.99 21.84 5.46
C VAL A 25 3.65 22.55 5.47
N ALA A 26 3.65 23.82 5.84
CA ALA A 26 2.51 24.71 5.61
C ALA A 26 2.47 25.14 4.12
N ARG A 27 2.06 24.25 3.21
CA ARG A 27 1.93 24.60 1.79
C ARG A 27 0.55 25.09 1.37
N SER A 28 -0.47 24.95 2.20
CA SER A 28 -1.76 25.61 1.96
C SER A 28 -2.55 25.73 3.27
N SER A 29 -3.22 26.86 3.44
CA SER A 29 -4.18 27.10 4.53
C SER A 29 -5.39 26.15 4.50
N SER A 30 -5.58 25.38 3.42
CA SER A 30 -6.63 24.38 3.26
C SER A 30 -6.35 23.04 3.95
N TRP A 31 -5.13 22.78 4.44
CA TRP A 31 -4.72 21.50 5.07
C TRP A 31 -4.72 21.56 6.59
N ASN A 32 -5.56 22.39 7.17
CA ASN A 32 -5.64 22.50 8.63
C ASN A 32 -6.39 21.30 9.23
N ILE A 33 -5.72 20.51 10.04
CA ILE A 33 -6.33 19.46 10.88
C ILE A 33 -6.40 20.03 12.31
N ASP A 34 -7.33 20.95 12.57
CA ASP A 34 -7.58 21.50 13.91
C ASP A 34 -6.29 21.94 14.67
N GLY A 35 -5.31 22.48 13.94
CA GLY A 35 -4.00 22.89 14.48
C GLY A 35 -2.94 21.79 14.55
N ALA A 36 -3.27 20.53 14.18
CA ALA A 36 -2.27 19.47 14.12
C ALA A 36 -1.38 19.61 12.86
N PRO A 37 -0.06 19.38 12.97
CA PRO A 37 0.86 19.52 11.85
C PRO A 37 0.62 18.41 10.81
N ILE A 38 0.73 18.78 9.53
CA ILE A 38 0.85 17.85 8.42
C ILE A 38 2.32 17.81 8.01
N PHE A 39 2.88 16.61 7.91
CA PHE A 39 4.29 16.39 7.63
C PHE A 39 4.51 16.12 6.13
N ALA A 40 5.73 16.40 5.66
CA ALA A 40 6.25 15.85 4.41
C ALA A 40 7.56 15.14 4.73
N ALA A 41 7.73 13.94 4.21
CA ALA A 41 8.98 13.20 4.40
C ALA A 41 10.09 13.81 3.54
N SER A 42 11.28 14.00 4.12
CA SER A 42 12.46 14.38 3.36
C SER A 42 12.99 13.20 2.54
N ASN A 43 13.85 13.46 1.54
CA ASN A 43 14.48 12.38 0.78
C ASN A 43 15.31 11.44 1.67
N ASP A 44 16.02 11.95 2.65
CA ASP A 44 16.82 11.13 3.57
C ASP A 44 15.93 10.24 4.45
N GLU A 45 14.80 10.77 4.92
CA GLU A 45 13.80 10.00 5.64
C GLU A 45 13.20 8.90 4.76
N LEU A 46 12.82 9.20 3.51
CA LEU A 46 12.32 8.22 2.55
C LEU A 46 13.34 7.13 2.23
N VAL A 47 14.62 7.48 2.06
CA VAL A 47 15.72 6.51 1.88
C VAL A 47 15.86 5.61 3.10
N SER A 48 15.67 6.13 4.31
CA SER A 48 15.72 5.34 5.55
C SER A 48 14.60 4.31 5.66
N PHE A 49 13.47 4.52 4.97
CA PHE A 49 12.33 3.59 4.93
C PHE A 49 12.55 2.44 3.93
N LEU A 50 13.52 2.55 3.00
CA LEU A 50 13.78 1.49 2.03
C LEU A 50 14.31 0.22 2.71
N PRO A 51 13.69 -0.94 2.48
CA PRO A 51 14.13 -2.21 3.06
C PRO A 51 15.31 -2.79 2.25
N PHE A 52 16.50 -2.18 2.38
CA PHE A 52 17.69 -2.64 1.66
C PHE A 52 17.97 -4.11 1.97
N PRO A 53 18.09 -4.97 0.94
CA PRO A 53 18.37 -6.38 1.14
C PRO A 53 19.77 -6.59 1.75
N ARG A 54 19.86 -7.50 2.71
CA ARG A 54 21.14 -7.93 3.27
C ARG A 54 21.90 -8.79 2.25
N ALA A 55 23.21 -8.90 2.38
CA ALA A 55 24.03 -9.72 1.49
C ALA A 55 23.69 -11.23 1.56
N ASP A 56 23.20 -11.69 2.72
CA ASP A 56 22.77 -13.07 2.98
C ASP A 56 21.26 -13.30 2.78
N ALA A 57 20.56 -12.32 2.17
CA ALA A 57 19.12 -12.39 1.99
C ALA A 57 18.72 -13.53 1.03
N ASN A 58 17.57 -14.15 1.34
CA ASN A 58 16.89 -15.10 0.48
C ASN A 58 15.44 -14.63 0.22
N LYS A 59 14.70 -15.38 -0.61
CA LYS A 59 13.33 -15.00 -0.99
C LYS A 59 12.37 -14.83 0.20
N TYR A 60 12.57 -15.53 1.29
CA TYR A 60 11.70 -15.43 2.48
C TYR A 60 12.10 -14.26 3.39
N THR A 61 13.41 -14.06 3.61
CA THR A 61 13.90 -12.92 4.41
C THR A 61 13.67 -11.57 3.73
N ARG A 62 13.45 -11.57 2.39
CA ARG A 62 13.02 -10.39 1.62
C ARG A 62 11.51 -10.16 1.64
N GLY A 63 10.77 -10.96 2.40
CA GLY A 63 9.35 -10.82 2.62
C GLY A 63 8.46 -11.61 1.65
N LYS A 64 7.42 -12.23 2.23
CA LYS A 64 6.37 -12.93 1.50
C LYS A 64 5.12 -12.05 1.44
N LEU A 65 4.67 -11.72 0.24
CA LEU A 65 3.37 -11.11 0.00
C LEU A 65 2.39 -12.18 -0.48
N THR A 66 1.25 -12.31 0.21
CA THR A 66 0.07 -13.00 -0.31
C THR A 66 -0.90 -11.95 -0.85
N LEU A 67 -1.26 -12.02 -2.13
CA LEU A 67 -2.14 -11.08 -2.82
C LEU A 67 -3.44 -11.78 -3.22
N VAL A 68 -4.56 -11.42 -2.61
CA VAL A 68 -5.91 -11.93 -2.97
C VAL A 68 -6.59 -10.88 -3.83
N ALA A 69 -6.59 -11.09 -5.14
CA ALA A 69 -6.93 -10.05 -6.11
C ALA A 69 -7.67 -10.58 -7.35
N GLY A 70 -8.11 -9.66 -8.17
CA GLY A 70 -8.76 -9.92 -9.45
C GLY A 70 -10.17 -10.48 -9.32
N SER A 71 -10.91 -10.36 -10.39
CA SER A 71 -12.22 -10.98 -10.65
C SER A 71 -12.35 -11.20 -12.14
N ASN A 72 -13.38 -11.92 -12.58
CA ASN A 72 -13.63 -12.06 -14.03
C ASN A 72 -13.86 -10.71 -14.72
N ARG A 73 -14.36 -9.71 -13.98
CA ARG A 73 -14.58 -8.35 -14.49
C ARG A 73 -13.31 -7.50 -14.52
N TYR A 74 -12.43 -7.68 -13.52
CA TYR A 74 -11.20 -6.90 -13.33
C TYR A 74 -9.97 -7.81 -13.24
N PRO A 75 -9.69 -8.62 -14.27
CA PRO A 75 -8.59 -9.60 -14.22
C PRO A 75 -7.21 -8.95 -14.14
N GLY A 76 -7.03 -7.79 -14.80
CA GLY A 76 -5.76 -7.08 -14.88
C GLY A 76 -5.27 -6.52 -13.55
N ALA A 77 -6.16 -6.24 -12.60
CA ALA A 77 -5.81 -5.72 -11.29
C ALA A 77 -4.86 -6.64 -10.52
N ALA A 78 -5.07 -7.97 -10.62
CA ALA A 78 -4.19 -8.97 -10.00
C ALA A 78 -2.79 -8.95 -10.62
N CYS A 79 -2.69 -8.78 -11.95
CA CYS A 79 -1.40 -8.68 -12.65
C CYS A 79 -0.65 -7.41 -12.26
N LEU A 80 -1.33 -6.26 -12.30
CA LEU A 80 -0.73 -4.96 -11.98
C LEU A 80 -0.20 -4.92 -10.56
N SER A 81 -1.01 -5.35 -9.57
CA SER A 81 -0.59 -5.41 -8.18
C SER A 81 0.58 -6.37 -7.96
N ALA A 82 0.55 -7.54 -8.61
CA ALA A 82 1.59 -8.55 -8.45
C ALA A 82 2.92 -8.11 -9.05
N VAL A 83 2.91 -7.59 -10.29
CA VAL A 83 4.12 -7.07 -10.95
C VAL A 83 4.69 -5.88 -10.17
N ALA A 84 3.84 -4.97 -9.71
CA ALA A 84 4.29 -3.85 -8.88
C ALA A 84 4.92 -4.31 -7.57
N ALA A 85 4.40 -5.37 -6.95
CA ALA A 85 4.97 -5.94 -5.73
C ALA A 85 6.36 -6.55 -5.97
N GLU A 86 6.57 -7.28 -7.07
CA GLU A 86 7.88 -7.80 -7.45
C GLU A 86 8.87 -6.66 -7.73
N ARG A 87 8.45 -5.63 -8.50
CA ARG A 87 9.27 -4.44 -8.81
C ARG A 87 9.65 -3.64 -7.56
N MET A 88 8.80 -3.67 -6.51
CA MET A 88 9.04 -3.02 -5.22
C MET A 88 9.91 -3.86 -4.27
N GLY A 89 10.25 -5.11 -4.63
CA GLY A 89 11.29 -5.88 -3.98
C GLY A 89 10.84 -7.03 -3.07
N ALA A 90 9.54 -7.36 -2.99
CA ALA A 90 9.10 -8.58 -2.30
C ALA A 90 9.81 -9.82 -2.85
N GLY A 91 10.35 -10.66 -1.96
CA GLY A 91 11.13 -11.84 -2.37
C GLY A 91 10.26 -13.02 -2.82
N TYR A 92 8.99 -13.04 -2.41
CA TYR A 92 8.04 -14.08 -2.74
C TYR A 92 6.65 -13.48 -2.86
N VAL A 93 6.08 -13.52 -4.06
CA VAL A 93 4.72 -13.02 -4.32
C VAL A 93 3.81 -14.20 -4.67
N GLU A 94 2.86 -14.49 -3.78
CA GLU A 94 1.80 -15.47 -3.98
C GLU A 94 0.52 -14.75 -4.35
N VAL A 95 -0.09 -15.12 -5.49
CA VAL A 95 -1.33 -14.51 -5.96
C VAL A 95 -2.47 -15.51 -5.88
N VAL A 96 -3.47 -15.20 -5.07
CA VAL A 96 -4.68 -16.01 -4.85
C VAL A 96 -5.81 -15.46 -5.71
N VAL A 97 -6.18 -16.19 -6.75
CA VAL A 97 -7.11 -15.73 -7.78
C VAL A 97 -8.15 -16.81 -8.17
N PRO A 98 -9.26 -16.42 -8.83
CA PRO A 98 -10.07 -17.37 -9.55
C PRO A 98 -9.23 -18.18 -10.55
N ALA A 99 -9.50 -19.48 -10.68
CA ALA A 99 -8.70 -20.37 -11.53
C ALA A 99 -8.62 -19.91 -12.99
N SER A 100 -9.67 -19.22 -13.48
CA SER A 100 -9.74 -18.64 -14.83
C SER A 100 -8.63 -17.61 -15.11
N LEU A 101 -8.08 -16.97 -14.08
CA LEU A 101 -7.05 -15.92 -14.24
C LEU A 101 -5.61 -16.46 -14.25
N LYS A 102 -5.40 -17.74 -13.93
CA LYS A 102 -4.07 -18.32 -13.87
C LYS A 102 -3.24 -18.13 -15.16
N PRO A 103 -3.76 -18.36 -16.37
CA PRO A 103 -2.98 -18.16 -17.60
C PRO A 103 -2.52 -16.71 -17.78
N LEU A 104 -3.37 -15.75 -17.42
CA LEU A 104 -3.05 -14.32 -17.52
C LEU A 104 -1.88 -13.95 -16.58
N LEU A 105 -1.89 -14.44 -15.35
CA LEU A 105 -0.81 -14.18 -14.39
C LEU A 105 0.52 -14.80 -14.79
N VAL A 106 0.49 -16.05 -15.30
CA VAL A 106 1.72 -16.71 -15.82
C VAL A 106 2.30 -15.91 -16.99
N SER A 107 1.45 -15.34 -17.86
CA SER A 107 1.89 -14.47 -18.95
C SER A 107 2.44 -13.14 -18.46
N ALA A 108 1.89 -12.57 -17.38
CA ALA A 108 2.33 -11.29 -16.83
C ALA A 108 3.69 -11.39 -16.14
N SER A 109 3.89 -12.42 -15.32
CA SER A 109 5.18 -12.71 -14.67
C SER A 109 5.29 -14.20 -14.32
N PRO A 110 6.22 -14.95 -14.94
CA PRO A 110 6.44 -16.36 -14.67
C PRO A 110 7.00 -16.66 -13.26
N SER A 111 7.53 -15.67 -12.55
CA SER A 111 8.06 -15.78 -11.18
C SER A 111 6.97 -15.84 -10.11
N LEU A 112 5.73 -15.48 -10.44
CA LEU A 112 4.62 -15.49 -9.49
C LEU A 112 4.23 -16.91 -9.08
N VAL A 113 3.94 -17.07 -7.78
CA VAL A 113 3.30 -18.27 -7.26
C VAL A 113 1.79 -18.07 -7.28
N ILE A 114 1.06 -18.98 -7.90
CA ILE A 114 -0.38 -18.80 -8.15
C ILE A 114 -1.17 -19.86 -7.41
N SER A 115 -2.03 -19.43 -6.50
CA SER A 115 -2.92 -20.25 -5.70
C SER A 115 -4.38 -20.04 -6.08
N SER A 116 -5.21 -21.07 -5.82
CA SER A 116 -6.65 -20.98 -6.07
C SER A 116 -7.36 -20.19 -4.97
N ARG A 117 -8.26 -19.28 -5.36
CA ARG A 117 -9.16 -18.59 -4.42
C ARG A 117 -10.17 -19.55 -3.77
N LYS A 118 -10.53 -20.67 -4.44
CA LYS A 118 -11.49 -21.63 -3.92
C LYS A 118 -10.95 -22.29 -2.65
N GLY A 119 -11.67 -22.12 -1.54
CA GLY A 119 -11.29 -22.67 -0.23
C GLY A 119 -10.22 -21.87 0.52
N TRP A 120 -9.74 -20.75 -0.03
CA TRP A 120 -8.79 -19.89 0.67
C TRP A 120 -9.46 -19.16 1.87
N ASP A 121 -8.83 -19.18 3.04
CA ASP A 121 -9.39 -18.62 4.27
C ASP A 121 -8.37 -17.84 5.14
N ALA A 122 -7.16 -17.62 4.63
CA ALA A 122 -6.03 -16.99 5.34
C ALA A 122 -5.49 -17.77 6.56
N CYS A 123 -5.82 -19.03 6.74
CA CYS A 123 -5.30 -19.81 7.87
C CYS A 123 -3.79 -19.97 7.83
N ASP A 124 -3.19 -20.05 6.66
CA ASP A 124 -1.72 -20.12 6.46
C ASP A 124 -0.98 -18.84 6.93
N LEU A 125 -1.72 -17.74 7.14
CA LEU A 125 -1.19 -16.46 7.62
C LEU A 125 -1.46 -16.23 9.12
N SER A 126 -1.94 -17.24 9.83
CA SER A 126 -2.29 -17.14 11.25
C SER A 126 -1.08 -17.09 12.19
N VAL A 127 0.11 -17.45 11.68
CA VAL A 127 1.37 -17.44 12.43
C VAL A 127 2.42 -16.67 11.64
N MET A 128 3.12 -15.77 12.31
CA MET A 128 4.30 -15.09 11.76
C MET A 128 5.58 -15.68 12.33
N ALA A 129 6.53 -15.99 11.43
CA ALA A 129 7.90 -16.27 11.84
C ALA A 129 8.69 -14.95 11.84
N PRO A 130 9.35 -14.55 12.93
CA PRO A 130 10.08 -13.27 12.99
C PRO A 130 11.15 -13.11 11.92
N SER A 131 11.76 -14.23 11.48
CA SER A 131 12.79 -14.25 10.42
C SER A 131 12.22 -14.22 8.99
N HIS A 132 10.90 -14.31 8.82
CA HIS A 132 10.23 -14.40 7.54
C HIS A 132 9.06 -13.40 7.54
N PRO A 133 9.34 -12.09 7.32
CA PRO A 133 8.30 -11.09 7.30
C PRO A 133 7.30 -11.38 6.19
N GLN A 134 6.03 -11.11 6.45
CA GLN A 134 4.96 -11.35 5.50
C GLN A 134 3.86 -10.31 5.64
N ALA A 135 3.09 -10.10 4.56
CA ALA A 135 1.90 -9.28 4.54
C ALA A 135 0.84 -9.90 3.63
N LEU A 136 -0.39 -9.47 3.82
CA LEU A 136 -1.54 -9.79 2.99
C LEU A 136 -2.06 -8.53 2.30
N CYS A 137 -2.28 -8.59 1.00
CA CYS A 137 -3.05 -7.60 0.27
C CYS A 137 -4.35 -8.24 -0.23
N ILE A 138 -5.50 -7.58 -0.02
CA ILE A 138 -6.79 -8.09 -0.45
C ILE A 138 -7.64 -6.99 -1.06
N GLY A 139 -8.26 -7.29 -2.22
CA GLY A 139 -9.29 -6.44 -2.79
C GLY A 139 -8.98 -5.76 -4.11
N PRO A 140 -7.71 -5.58 -4.57
CA PRO A 140 -7.47 -5.07 -5.90
C PRO A 140 -8.26 -5.88 -6.93
N GLY A 141 -9.08 -5.20 -7.74
CA GLY A 141 -9.91 -5.85 -8.74
C GLY A 141 -11.06 -6.73 -8.23
N PHE A 142 -11.45 -6.64 -6.96
CA PHE A 142 -12.66 -7.30 -6.50
C PHE A 142 -13.89 -6.66 -7.13
N ASP A 143 -14.82 -7.49 -7.61
CA ASP A 143 -16.16 -7.05 -7.98
C ASP A 143 -17.07 -7.18 -6.75
N SER A 144 -17.69 -6.06 -6.33
CA SER A 144 -18.65 -6.05 -5.21
C SER A 144 -19.91 -6.89 -5.50
N ALA A 145 -20.17 -7.19 -6.77
CA ALA A 145 -21.26 -8.06 -7.19
C ALA A 145 -20.88 -9.55 -7.20
N GLU A 146 -19.58 -9.89 -7.05
CA GLU A 146 -19.12 -11.29 -7.03
C GLU A 146 -19.40 -11.93 -5.66
N GLU A 147 -20.19 -13.01 -5.68
CA GLU A 147 -20.52 -13.76 -4.47
C GLU A 147 -19.27 -14.30 -3.79
N GLY A 148 -19.22 -14.18 -2.45
CA GLY A 148 -18.09 -14.67 -1.64
C GLY A 148 -16.96 -13.67 -1.42
N SER A 149 -16.90 -12.54 -2.15
CA SER A 149 -15.84 -11.53 -1.98
C SER A 149 -15.79 -10.98 -0.55
N GLU A 150 -16.96 -10.68 0.04
CA GLU A 150 -17.04 -10.22 1.43
C GLU A 150 -16.55 -11.27 2.44
N ALA A 151 -16.83 -12.55 2.20
CA ALA A 151 -16.38 -13.64 3.07
C ALA A 151 -14.85 -13.77 3.09
N LEU A 152 -14.18 -13.56 1.96
CA LEU A 152 -12.71 -13.54 1.87
C LEU A 152 -12.12 -12.39 2.69
N VAL A 153 -12.71 -11.19 2.62
CA VAL A 153 -12.27 -10.05 3.43
C VAL A 153 -12.42 -10.34 4.92
N PHE A 154 -13.55 -10.94 5.34
CA PHE A 154 -13.73 -11.34 6.73
C PHE A 154 -12.76 -12.43 7.19
N ALA A 155 -12.44 -13.39 6.32
CA ALA A 155 -11.43 -14.41 6.61
C ALA A 155 -10.06 -13.79 6.79
N ALA A 156 -9.64 -12.90 5.88
CA ALA A 156 -8.40 -12.14 5.96
C ALA A 156 -8.27 -11.37 7.28
N LEU A 157 -9.27 -10.56 7.62
CA LEU A 157 -9.28 -9.76 8.85
C LEU A 157 -9.33 -10.60 10.14
N LYS A 158 -9.92 -11.78 10.09
CA LYS A 158 -10.07 -12.66 11.25
C LYS A 158 -8.80 -13.47 11.50
N ASN A 159 -8.22 -14.05 10.45
CA ASN A 159 -7.23 -15.13 10.56
C ASN A 159 -5.79 -14.65 10.36
N ALA A 160 -5.54 -13.63 9.51
CA ALA A 160 -4.17 -13.17 9.27
C ALA A 160 -3.57 -12.49 10.50
N ALA A 161 -2.39 -12.97 10.94
CA ALA A 161 -1.58 -12.36 12.00
C ALA A 161 -0.56 -11.34 11.48
N CYS A 162 -0.40 -11.25 10.16
CA CYS A 162 0.47 -10.28 9.50
C CYS A 162 -0.26 -8.95 9.22
N PRO A 163 0.46 -7.88 8.82
CA PRO A 163 -0.14 -6.67 8.26
C PRO A 163 -1.07 -7.00 7.08
N VAL A 164 -2.25 -6.36 7.05
CA VAL A 164 -3.25 -6.55 5.99
C VAL A 164 -3.49 -5.23 5.29
N LEU A 165 -3.24 -5.17 3.99
CA LEU A 165 -3.66 -4.07 3.14
C LEU A 165 -5.01 -4.40 2.48
N VAL A 166 -5.96 -3.48 2.55
CA VAL A 166 -7.28 -3.59 1.93
C VAL A 166 -7.46 -2.47 0.91
N ASP A 167 -7.76 -2.82 -0.34
CA ASP A 167 -7.98 -1.87 -1.44
C ASP A 167 -9.22 -2.21 -2.26
N GLY A 168 -9.64 -1.29 -3.09
CA GLY A 168 -10.66 -1.49 -4.13
C GLY A 168 -11.98 -2.03 -3.59
N GLY A 169 -12.54 -3.03 -4.28
CA GLY A 169 -13.86 -3.58 -3.95
C GLY A 169 -13.99 -4.22 -2.56
N ALA A 170 -12.89 -4.45 -1.85
CA ALA A 170 -12.91 -4.96 -0.49
C ALA A 170 -13.18 -3.87 0.57
N LEU A 171 -12.99 -2.59 0.24
CA LEU A 171 -13.09 -1.48 1.20
C LEU A 171 -14.49 -1.32 1.80
N ASP A 172 -15.54 -1.50 1.01
CA ASP A 172 -16.92 -1.32 1.47
C ASP A 172 -17.30 -2.33 2.57
N THR A 173 -16.69 -3.52 2.57
CA THR A 173 -16.84 -4.54 3.62
C THR A 173 -16.42 -4.04 5.00
N LEU A 174 -15.42 -3.13 5.05
CA LEU A 174 -14.92 -2.55 6.29
C LEU A 174 -15.97 -1.68 6.99
N ALA A 175 -16.84 -1.00 6.24
CA ALA A 175 -17.89 -0.14 6.77
C ALA A 175 -19.05 -0.92 7.42
N THR A 176 -19.17 -2.22 7.17
CA THR A 176 -20.20 -3.07 7.77
C THR A 176 -19.98 -3.24 9.29
N LYS A 177 -21.04 -3.57 10.04
CA LYS A 177 -20.93 -3.85 11.49
C LYS A 177 -19.91 -4.96 11.77
N LYS A 178 -19.86 -6.00 10.93
CA LYS A 178 -18.94 -7.13 11.08
C LYS A 178 -17.50 -6.71 10.75
N GLY A 179 -17.31 -5.95 9.67
CA GLY A 179 -15.98 -5.42 9.27
C GLY A 179 -15.37 -4.56 10.38
N ARG A 180 -16.12 -3.56 10.89
CA ARG A 180 -15.68 -2.72 12.01
C ARG A 180 -15.30 -3.50 13.26
N ARG A 181 -16.09 -4.54 13.61
CA ARG A 181 -15.78 -5.40 14.76
C ARG A 181 -14.49 -6.21 14.56
N LEU A 182 -14.23 -6.68 13.34
CA LEU A 182 -13.00 -7.42 13.03
C LEU A 182 -11.77 -6.48 13.03
N LEU A 183 -11.89 -5.27 12.46
CA LEU A 183 -10.83 -4.25 12.52
C LEU A 183 -10.49 -3.89 13.96
N ARG A 184 -11.50 -3.60 14.79
CA ARG A 184 -11.30 -3.32 16.21
C ARG A 184 -10.54 -4.45 16.93
N ARG A 185 -10.90 -5.71 16.68
CA ARG A 185 -10.18 -6.87 17.25
C ARG A 185 -8.74 -6.96 16.76
N ARG A 186 -8.46 -6.61 15.49
CA ARG A 186 -7.10 -6.54 14.97
C ARG A 186 -6.29 -5.46 15.70
N PHE A 187 -6.86 -4.27 15.80
CA PHE A 187 -6.24 -3.14 16.52
C PHE A 187 -5.92 -3.48 17.98
N GLU A 188 -6.88 -4.04 18.73
CA GLU A 188 -6.72 -4.47 20.12
C GLU A 188 -5.62 -5.55 20.31
N ARG A 189 -5.31 -6.30 19.24
CA ARG A 189 -4.23 -7.30 19.20
C ARG A 189 -2.91 -6.76 18.66
N GLY A 190 -2.81 -5.47 18.35
CA GLY A 190 -1.64 -4.88 17.73
C GLY A 190 -1.40 -5.37 16.29
N LEU A 191 -2.43 -5.87 15.60
CA LEU A 191 -2.34 -6.34 14.22
C LEU A 191 -2.65 -5.19 13.26
N GLU A 192 -1.68 -4.83 12.46
CA GLU A 192 -1.73 -3.67 11.58
C GLU A 192 -2.67 -3.90 10.37
N THR A 193 -3.37 -2.83 9.99
CA THR A 193 -4.19 -2.79 8.79
C THR A 193 -3.93 -1.49 8.04
N VAL A 194 -3.77 -1.56 6.72
CA VAL A 194 -3.63 -0.42 5.82
C VAL A 194 -4.82 -0.38 4.88
N VAL A 195 -5.35 0.79 4.60
CA VAL A 195 -6.39 0.97 3.58
C VAL A 195 -5.97 2.04 2.59
N THR A 196 -6.33 1.85 1.32
CA THR A 196 -5.91 2.75 0.23
C THR A 196 -7.11 3.33 -0.53
N PRO A 197 -8.08 4.01 0.15
CA PRO A 197 -9.26 4.54 -0.50
C PRO A 197 -8.96 5.76 -1.38
N HIS A 198 -9.67 5.91 -2.51
CA HIS A 198 -9.87 7.21 -3.13
C HIS A 198 -10.99 7.96 -2.41
N LEU A 199 -11.19 9.27 -2.71
CA LEU A 199 -12.17 10.10 -1.99
C LEU A 199 -13.59 9.52 -1.95
N GLY A 200 -14.07 8.88 -3.03
CA GLY A 200 -15.39 8.26 -3.08
C GLY A 200 -15.51 7.04 -2.15
N GLU A 201 -14.46 6.21 -2.05
CA GLU A 201 -14.38 5.07 -1.12
C GLU A 201 -14.28 5.58 0.32
N ALA A 202 -13.43 6.57 0.57
CA ALA A 202 -13.30 7.22 1.88
C ALA A 202 -14.62 7.81 2.38
N ALA A 203 -15.40 8.42 1.49
CA ALA A 203 -16.73 8.94 1.82
C ALA A 203 -17.70 7.83 2.25
N ARG A 204 -17.61 6.63 1.66
CA ARG A 204 -18.41 5.47 2.11
C ARG A 204 -17.95 4.95 3.47
N LEU A 205 -16.62 4.90 3.71
CA LEU A 205 -16.05 4.55 5.01
C LEU A 205 -16.39 5.58 6.10
N ALA A 206 -16.57 6.84 5.75
CA ALA A 206 -16.93 7.92 6.68
C ALA A 206 -18.37 7.86 7.20
N LYS A 207 -19.32 7.32 6.41
CA LYS A 207 -20.75 7.28 6.73
C LYS A 207 -21.09 6.69 8.10
N PRO A 208 -20.54 5.53 8.53
CA PRO A 208 -20.88 4.94 9.83
C PRO A 208 -20.54 5.79 11.05
N PHE A 209 -19.67 6.79 10.88
CA PHE A 209 -19.19 7.69 11.93
C PHE A 209 -19.57 9.16 11.69
N SER A 210 -20.34 9.43 10.62
CA SER A 210 -20.76 10.79 10.24
C SER A 210 -19.58 11.76 10.10
N LEU A 211 -18.44 11.31 9.56
CA LEU A 211 -17.25 12.13 9.40
C LEU A 211 -17.42 13.14 8.25
N ASP A 212 -16.85 14.33 8.44
CA ASP A 212 -16.79 15.36 7.41
C ASP A 212 -15.81 14.98 6.30
N VAL A 213 -16.26 15.01 5.04
CA VAL A 213 -15.49 14.60 3.86
C VAL A 213 -14.87 15.77 3.07
N ARG A 214 -15.10 17.02 3.51
CA ARG A 214 -14.70 18.23 2.78
C ARG A 214 -13.19 18.48 2.82
N ASN A 215 -12.53 18.07 3.89
CA ASN A 215 -11.09 18.23 4.05
C ASN A 215 -10.41 16.83 3.99
N PRO A 216 -9.70 16.48 2.90
CA PRO A 216 -9.11 15.15 2.74
C PRO A 216 -8.05 14.81 3.80
N ALA A 217 -7.24 15.78 4.21
CA ALA A 217 -6.21 15.55 5.23
C ALA A 217 -6.86 15.19 6.58
N ARG A 218 -7.87 15.96 6.99
CA ARG A 218 -8.64 15.68 8.20
C ARG A 218 -9.41 14.37 8.08
N LEU A 219 -10.00 14.08 6.93
CA LEU A 219 -10.71 12.82 6.69
C LEU A 219 -9.79 11.61 6.86
N ALA A 220 -8.55 11.67 6.34
CA ALA A 220 -7.57 10.59 6.51
C ALA A 220 -7.28 10.33 7.99
N SER A 221 -6.99 11.37 8.78
CA SER A 221 -6.74 11.27 10.22
C SER A 221 -7.97 10.72 10.97
N MET A 222 -9.16 11.26 10.70
CA MET A 222 -10.39 10.84 11.38
C MET A 222 -10.81 9.40 11.05
N LEU A 223 -10.62 8.95 9.81
CA LEU A 223 -10.83 7.55 9.43
C LEU A 223 -9.87 6.63 10.16
N SER A 224 -8.60 7.01 10.25
CA SER A 224 -7.59 6.24 10.97
C SER A 224 -7.97 6.07 12.44
N LEU A 225 -8.32 7.16 13.12
CA LEU A 225 -8.77 7.13 14.52
C LEU A 225 -10.05 6.31 14.72
N ALA A 226 -11.02 6.42 13.80
CA ALA A 226 -12.31 5.75 13.93
C ALA A 226 -12.24 4.23 13.74
N TYR A 227 -11.32 3.76 12.92
CA TYR A 227 -11.20 2.34 12.56
C TYR A 227 -9.98 1.64 13.16
N GLY A 228 -8.95 2.36 13.62
CA GLY A 228 -7.69 1.81 14.10
C GLY A 228 -6.82 1.22 12.97
N PHE A 229 -6.77 1.88 11.80
CA PHE A 229 -5.94 1.47 10.68
C PHE A 229 -5.12 2.64 10.12
N THR A 230 -4.06 2.34 9.36
CA THR A 230 -3.37 3.35 8.56
C THR A 230 -4.15 3.62 7.27
N VAL A 231 -4.38 4.89 6.97
CA VAL A 231 -5.07 5.35 5.75
C VAL A 231 -4.07 5.90 4.76
N VAL A 232 -4.18 5.49 3.50
CA VAL A 232 -3.55 6.13 2.35
C VAL A 232 -4.68 6.70 1.49
N LEU A 233 -5.10 7.92 1.76
CA LEU A 233 -6.18 8.58 1.05
C LEU A 233 -5.68 9.13 -0.28
N LYS A 234 -6.04 8.45 -1.36
CA LYS A 234 -5.62 8.78 -2.74
C LYS A 234 -6.33 10.03 -3.27
N GLY A 235 -5.57 10.93 -3.88
CA GLY A 235 -6.05 12.16 -4.52
C GLY A 235 -4.92 12.84 -5.30
N PRO A 236 -5.16 14.06 -5.84
CA PRO A 236 -4.08 14.88 -6.40
C PRO A 236 -2.92 15.05 -5.41
N ASP A 237 -3.25 15.32 -4.15
CA ASP A 237 -2.39 15.13 -2.98
C ASP A 237 -2.85 13.85 -2.26
N THR A 238 -1.91 12.98 -1.91
CA THR A 238 -2.20 11.77 -1.15
C THR A 238 -1.88 12.02 0.32
N PHE A 239 -2.84 11.73 1.21
CA PHE A 239 -2.66 11.86 2.65
C PHE A 239 -2.52 10.49 3.30
N VAL A 240 -1.42 10.29 4.05
CA VAL A 240 -1.14 9.05 4.77
C VAL A 240 -1.20 9.33 6.26
N SER A 241 -2.09 8.63 6.98
CA SER A 241 -2.31 8.86 8.40
C SER A 241 -2.44 7.58 9.21
N ASP A 242 -1.83 7.54 10.40
CA ASP A 242 -2.04 6.52 11.43
C ASP A 242 -2.96 7.02 12.58
N GLY A 243 -3.52 8.23 12.43
CA GLY A 243 -4.35 8.91 13.43
C GLY A 243 -3.56 9.83 14.36
N GLU A 244 -2.28 9.55 14.60
CA GLU A 244 -1.38 10.40 15.38
C GLU A 244 -0.59 11.37 14.49
N ARG A 245 -0.14 10.87 13.33
CA ARG A 245 0.63 11.63 12.34
C ARG A 245 -0.06 11.57 10.99
N THR A 246 -0.01 12.68 10.27
CA THR A 246 -0.51 12.75 8.90
C THR A 246 0.58 13.32 8.00
N PHE A 247 0.91 12.57 6.95
CA PHE A 247 1.84 12.99 5.92
C PHE A 247 1.09 13.37 4.66
N ALA A 248 1.55 14.41 3.98
CA ALA A 248 1.12 14.78 2.64
C ALA A 248 2.19 14.39 1.61
N VAL A 249 1.79 13.63 0.60
CA VAL A 249 2.58 13.35 -0.59
C VAL A 249 1.99 14.20 -1.72
N THR A 250 2.66 15.30 -2.03
CA THR A 250 2.22 16.34 -2.98
C THR A 250 2.84 16.20 -4.36
N GLU A 251 3.53 15.11 -4.59
CA GLU A 251 4.22 14.80 -5.83
C GLU A 251 3.31 14.13 -6.88
N GLY A 252 2.00 14.13 -6.67
CA GLY A 252 1.03 13.58 -7.61
C GLY A 252 1.17 14.16 -9.02
N THR A 253 0.82 13.36 -10.02
CA THR A 253 0.86 13.74 -11.43
C THR A 253 -0.42 13.29 -12.13
N PRO A 254 -0.94 14.06 -13.11
CA PRO A 254 -2.07 13.63 -13.94
C PRO A 254 -1.81 12.31 -14.70
N ASP A 255 -0.54 11.92 -14.87
CA ASP A 255 -0.14 10.65 -15.50
C ASP A 255 -0.71 9.42 -14.75
N LEU A 256 -0.99 9.58 -13.45
CA LEU A 256 -1.60 8.54 -12.60
C LEU A 256 -3.13 8.50 -12.67
N ALA A 257 -3.78 9.43 -13.37
CA ALA A 257 -5.23 9.46 -13.51
C ALA A 257 -5.73 8.44 -14.56
N LYS A 258 -5.32 7.19 -14.41
CA LYS A 258 -5.63 6.06 -15.30
C LYS A 258 -6.11 4.86 -14.48
N ALA A 259 -7.00 4.06 -15.07
CA ALA A 259 -7.42 2.79 -14.46
C ALA A 259 -6.21 1.87 -14.23
N GLY A 260 -6.15 1.21 -13.08
CA GLY A 260 -5.09 0.27 -12.72
C GLY A 260 -3.91 0.86 -11.95
N THR A 261 -3.71 2.19 -11.94
CA THR A 261 -2.60 2.80 -11.18
C THR A 261 -2.78 2.66 -9.67
N GLY A 262 -4.03 2.59 -9.19
CA GLY A 262 -4.35 2.26 -7.79
C GLY A 262 -3.94 0.84 -7.43
N ASP A 263 -4.14 -0.13 -8.34
CA ASP A 263 -3.70 -1.51 -8.14
C ASP A 263 -2.16 -1.60 -8.07
N VAL A 264 -1.44 -0.81 -8.88
CA VAL A 264 0.02 -0.67 -8.80
C VAL A 264 0.43 -0.15 -7.42
N LEU A 265 -0.21 0.92 -6.93
CA LEU A 265 0.08 1.49 -5.60
C LEU A 265 -0.18 0.47 -4.49
N ALA A 266 -1.30 -0.26 -4.54
CA ALA A 266 -1.61 -1.32 -3.56
C ALA A 266 -0.53 -2.40 -3.54
N GLY A 267 -0.06 -2.84 -4.71
CA GLY A 267 1.07 -3.77 -4.86
C GLY A 267 2.36 -3.25 -4.24
N MET A 268 2.70 -1.98 -4.48
CA MET A 268 3.90 -1.34 -3.92
C MET A 268 3.86 -1.28 -2.39
N ILE A 269 2.78 -0.74 -1.82
CA ILE A 269 2.65 -0.57 -0.36
C ILE A 269 2.65 -1.93 0.35
N SER A 270 1.91 -2.90 -0.20
CA SER A 270 1.85 -4.23 0.40
C SER A 270 3.18 -4.99 0.30
N SER A 271 3.96 -4.76 -0.76
CA SER A 271 5.33 -5.28 -0.89
C SER A 271 6.26 -4.71 0.18
N LEU A 272 6.19 -3.40 0.44
CA LEU A 272 6.95 -2.76 1.53
C LEU A 272 6.57 -3.35 2.90
N ALA A 273 5.27 -3.48 3.17
CA ALA A 273 4.78 -4.10 4.41
C ALA A 273 5.25 -5.57 4.54
N ALA A 274 5.25 -6.32 3.44
CA ALA A 274 5.74 -7.70 3.41
C ALA A 274 7.26 -7.80 3.70
N GLN A 275 8.01 -6.75 3.41
CA GLN A 275 9.44 -6.62 3.70
C GLN A 275 9.71 -6.07 5.12
N GLY A 276 8.66 -5.87 5.94
CA GLY A 276 8.77 -5.42 7.33
C GLY A 276 8.80 -3.91 7.51
N VAL A 277 8.47 -3.13 6.48
CA VAL A 277 8.33 -1.66 6.61
C VAL A 277 7.02 -1.36 7.37
N PRO A 278 7.06 -0.55 8.45
CA PRO A 278 5.85 -0.19 9.20
C PRO A 278 4.80 0.49 8.30
N PRO A 279 3.49 0.29 8.56
CA PRO A 279 2.39 0.73 7.69
C PRO A 279 2.41 2.19 7.28
N LEU A 280 2.65 3.11 8.23
CA LEU A 280 2.71 4.54 7.92
C LEU A 280 3.86 4.84 6.95
N GLN A 281 5.06 4.30 7.23
CA GLN A 281 6.24 4.48 6.38
C GLN A 281 6.04 3.82 5.01
N ALA A 282 5.45 2.62 4.96
CA ALA A 282 5.12 1.93 3.72
C ALA A 282 4.14 2.74 2.86
N GLY A 283 3.13 3.35 3.49
CA GLY A 283 2.18 4.23 2.83
C GLY A 283 2.84 5.49 2.25
N VAL A 284 3.68 6.17 3.04
CA VAL A 284 4.39 7.40 2.62
C VAL A 284 5.39 7.09 1.50
N LEU A 285 6.28 6.11 1.70
CA LEU A 285 7.30 5.72 0.72
C LEU A 285 6.66 5.19 -0.57
N GLY A 286 5.67 4.29 -0.45
CA GLY A 286 4.97 3.71 -1.60
C GLY A 286 4.26 4.77 -2.42
N SER A 287 3.57 5.73 -1.79
CA SER A 287 2.89 6.83 -2.48
C SER A 287 3.88 7.78 -3.17
N THR A 288 5.00 8.09 -2.53
CA THR A 288 6.05 8.94 -3.13
C THR A 288 6.70 8.27 -4.33
N LEU A 289 7.09 6.99 -4.20
CA LEU A 289 7.69 6.24 -5.31
C LEU A 289 6.70 6.02 -6.46
N HIS A 290 5.42 5.81 -6.16
CA HIS A 290 4.36 5.72 -7.17
C HIS A 290 4.22 7.03 -7.97
N ALA A 291 4.24 8.18 -7.28
CA ALA A 291 4.23 9.48 -7.94
C ALA A 291 5.48 9.70 -8.82
N LYS A 292 6.67 9.34 -8.34
CA LYS A 292 7.92 9.40 -9.11
C LYS A 292 7.88 8.47 -10.33
N ALA A 293 7.39 7.23 -10.18
CA ALA A 293 7.21 6.26 -11.26
C ALA A 293 6.22 6.78 -12.33
N GLY A 294 5.09 7.37 -11.89
CA GLY A 294 4.13 8.02 -12.79
C GLY A 294 4.77 9.12 -13.63
N ARG A 295 5.55 10.02 -13.00
CA ARG A 295 6.30 11.06 -13.74
C ARG A 295 7.34 10.48 -14.70
N ALA A 296 8.04 9.42 -14.31
CA ALA A 296 9.01 8.76 -15.18
C ALA A 296 8.30 8.14 -16.41
N ALA A 297 7.17 7.49 -16.22
CA ALA A 297 6.33 6.96 -17.30
C ALA A 297 5.79 8.09 -18.20
N GLY A 298 5.32 9.22 -17.61
CA GLY A 298 4.85 10.39 -18.34
C GLY A 298 5.92 11.01 -19.21
N ARG A 299 7.16 11.11 -18.74
CA ARG A 299 8.30 11.57 -19.54
C ARG A 299 8.60 10.64 -20.74
N ARG A 300 8.36 9.33 -20.57
CA ARG A 300 8.63 8.33 -21.60
C ARG A 300 7.52 8.21 -22.65
N PHE A 301 6.27 8.27 -22.22
CA PHE A 301 5.09 7.94 -23.06
C PHE A 301 4.12 9.09 -23.24
N THR A 302 4.41 10.26 -22.69
CA THR A 302 3.52 11.42 -22.54
C THR A 302 2.32 11.13 -21.61
N SER A 303 1.70 12.16 -21.05
CA SER A 303 0.50 12.00 -20.19
C SER A 303 -0.70 11.37 -20.90
N PHE A 304 -0.73 11.43 -22.25
CA PHE A 304 -1.78 10.79 -23.05
C PHE A 304 -1.58 9.27 -23.16
N GLY A 305 -0.33 8.82 -23.36
CA GLY A 305 0.03 7.45 -23.68
C GLY A 305 0.32 6.55 -22.48
N VAL A 306 0.57 7.12 -21.29
CA VAL A 306 0.87 6.34 -20.07
C VAL A 306 -0.23 5.36 -19.73
N ARG A 307 0.13 4.13 -19.39
CA ARG A 307 -0.73 3.07 -18.85
C ARG A 307 -0.23 2.65 -17.48
N ALA A 308 -1.05 1.91 -16.73
CA ALA A 308 -0.67 1.42 -15.40
C ALA A 308 0.56 0.48 -15.42
N GLU A 309 0.71 -0.32 -16.49
CA GLU A 309 1.87 -1.17 -16.70
C GLU A 309 3.16 -0.37 -16.82
N ASP A 310 3.10 0.78 -17.54
CA ASP A 310 4.25 1.66 -17.71
C ASP A 310 4.69 2.28 -16.37
N VAL A 311 3.73 2.56 -15.48
CA VAL A 311 4.03 3.03 -14.12
C VAL A 311 4.71 1.92 -13.31
N ALA A 312 4.20 0.68 -13.38
CA ALA A 312 4.80 -0.47 -12.70
C ALA A 312 6.25 -0.73 -13.18
N ASP A 313 6.50 -0.61 -14.48
CA ASP A 313 7.82 -0.78 -15.08
C ASP A 313 8.80 0.35 -14.70
N CYS A 314 8.30 1.53 -14.37
CA CYS A 314 9.12 2.66 -13.92
C CYS A 314 9.42 2.66 -12.40
N ILE A 315 8.90 1.72 -11.61
CA ILE A 315 9.19 1.62 -10.16
C ILE A 315 10.70 1.54 -9.87
N PRO A 316 11.50 0.67 -10.54
CA PRO A 316 12.94 0.59 -10.28
C PRO A 316 13.66 1.92 -10.55
N GLN A 317 13.26 2.66 -11.61
CA GLN A 317 13.82 3.97 -11.91
C GLN A 317 13.49 4.99 -10.80
N ALA A 318 12.25 4.98 -10.29
CA ALA A 318 11.85 5.85 -9.18
C ALA A 318 12.67 5.60 -7.91
N ILE A 319 13.01 4.33 -7.63
CA ILE A 319 13.88 3.95 -6.51
C ILE A 319 15.30 4.47 -6.74
N ILE A 320 15.85 4.34 -7.95
CA ILE A 320 17.18 4.87 -8.30
C ILE A 320 17.22 6.38 -8.12
N GLU A 321 16.19 7.10 -8.61
CA GLU A 321 16.08 8.57 -8.47
C GLU A 321 15.94 9.01 -6.98
N LEU A 322 15.43 8.17 -6.10
CA LEU A 322 15.34 8.46 -4.67
C LEU A 322 16.69 8.27 -3.96
N ILE A 323 17.44 7.24 -4.36
CA ILE A 323 18.73 6.90 -3.72
C ILE A 323 19.85 7.87 -4.20
N GLY A 324 19.75 8.43 -5.41
CA GLY A 324 20.67 9.38 -6.06
C GLY A 324 21.80 8.69 -6.80
#